data_14eec009de42bb925631a088766eaf0c
#
_entry.id   14eec009de42bb925631a088766eaf0c
#
_cell.length_a   1.000
_cell.length_b   1.000
_cell.length_c   1.000
_cell.angle_alpha   90.00
_cell.angle_beta   90.00
_cell.angle_gamma   90.00
#
_symmetry.space_group_name_H-M   'P 1'
#
loop_
_entity.id
_entity.type
_entity.pdbx_description
1 polymer ?
#
loop_
_entity_poly.entity_id
_entity_poly.type
_entity_poly.pdbx_seq_one_letter_code
_entity_poly.pdbx_strand_id
1 'polypeptide(L)'
;DMMQDIYKDTVDFQENYDGKDKEPCVLSTRIPNLLVNGATGIAVGMATNMPTHNLREVINACVAYIDNPELTTEDLMEYVKAPDFPTGGYIYGMSGVRDAYETGRGRVVMRAKTEIETDTNHDKIIVTEIPYGVNKAELIKYIAGLVSEKKIDGISNVNDESDKDGMRIVIDVKRDANASVVLNKLFKMTQLQTAFSVNSVALIPCGEGNKLRPKVLSLRDCIKYFVEHRHEVVIRRTKYDLRKAEERAHILEGLIIASDNIDEVIRIIKAAHTPADAIAGLMERFSLSDVQARAIVEMRLRQLTGLQQEQLHAEYDEIMK
;
A
#
# COMPACT_ATOMS: atom_id res chain seq x y z
N ASP A 1 2.34 -5.63 -9.14
CA ASP A 1 3.23 -4.46 -9.24
C ASP A 1 3.56 -3.80 -7.90
N MET A 2 2.63 -3.73 -6.90
CA MET A 2 2.92 -3.14 -5.58
C MET A 2 3.97 -3.89 -4.76
N MET A 3 4.05 -5.21 -4.94
CA MET A 3 4.95 -6.13 -4.24
C MET A 3 6.09 -6.65 -5.11
N GLN A 4 6.37 -6.00 -6.22
CA GLN A 4 7.31 -6.46 -7.25
C GLN A 4 8.70 -6.81 -6.70
N ASP A 5 9.15 -6.09 -5.69
CA ASP A 5 10.49 -6.22 -5.14
C ASP A 5 10.60 -7.19 -3.94
N ILE A 6 9.53 -7.93 -3.59
CA ILE A 6 9.49 -8.77 -2.38
C ILE A 6 10.54 -9.89 -2.39
N TYR A 7 10.90 -10.40 -3.56
CA TYR A 7 11.86 -11.50 -3.75
C TYR A 7 13.30 -11.01 -4.02
N LYS A 8 13.56 -9.71 -3.83
CA LYS A 8 14.90 -9.12 -4.03
C LYS A 8 15.61 -8.82 -2.71
N ASP A 9 15.44 -9.65 -1.71
CA ASP A 9 16.01 -9.49 -0.35
C ASP A 9 15.67 -8.15 0.31
N THR A 10 14.55 -7.51 -0.10
CA THR A 10 14.15 -6.17 0.36
C THR A 10 13.60 -6.14 1.77
N VAL A 11 13.10 -7.27 2.25
CA VAL A 11 12.54 -7.46 3.60
C VAL A 11 13.02 -8.79 4.18
N ASP A 12 12.96 -8.89 5.50
CA ASP A 12 13.29 -10.13 6.19
C ASP A 12 12.10 -11.08 6.17
N PHE A 13 12.41 -12.38 6.16
CA PHE A 13 11.45 -13.48 6.22
C PHE A 13 11.59 -14.23 7.54
N GLN A 14 10.46 -14.67 8.06
CA GLN A 14 10.37 -15.53 9.24
C GLN A 14 9.60 -16.82 8.91
N GLU A 15 9.68 -17.81 9.78
CA GLU A 15 8.86 -19.01 9.66
C GLU A 15 7.39 -18.66 9.90
N ASN A 16 6.49 -19.25 9.10
CA ASN A 16 5.05 -19.13 9.29
C ASN A 16 4.61 -19.91 10.56
N TYR A 17 3.31 -19.84 10.88
CA TYR A 17 2.77 -20.44 12.10
C TYR A 17 3.08 -21.94 12.29
N ASP A 18 3.11 -22.73 11.21
CA ASP A 18 3.39 -24.17 11.25
C ASP A 18 4.85 -24.55 10.92
N GLY A 19 5.71 -23.57 10.70
CA GLY A 19 7.14 -23.75 10.43
C GLY A 19 7.48 -24.46 9.12
N LYS A 20 6.50 -24.58 8.19
CA LYS A 20 6.71 -25.27 6.91
C LYS A 20 7.16 -24.34 5.79
N ASP A 21 6.78 -23.10 5.87
CA ASP A 21 7.08 -22.06 4.88
C ASP A 21 7.59 -20.79 5.54
N LYS A 22 8.11 -19.88 4.73
CA LYS A 22 8.56 -18.56 5.19
C LYS A 22 7.60 -17.48 4.71
N GLU A 23 7.31 -16.55 5.59
CA GLU A 23 6.51 -15.34 5.30
C GLU A 23 7.34 -14.08 5.53
N PRO A 24 7.07 -12.98 4.79
CA PRO A 24 7.76 -11.72 5.02
C PRO A 24 7.32 -11.10 6.35
N CYS A 25 8.28 -10.60 7.14
CA CYS A 25 8.01 -9.89 8.39
C CYS A 25 7.24 -8.58 8.15
N VAL A 26 7.48 -7.94 7.01
CA VAL A 26 6.82 -6.72 6.55
C VAL A 26 6.76 -6.70 5.03
N LEU A 27 5.76 -6.05 4.47
CA LEU A 27 5.60 -5.97 3.01
C LEU A 27 6.40 -4.82 2.42
N SER A 28 7.02 -5.04 1.25
CA SER A 28 7.80 -4.03 0.50
C SER A 28 6.93 -3.12 -0.37
N THR A 29 5.75 -2.73 0.12
CA THR A 29 4.78 -1.94 -0.67
C THR A 29 5.35 -0.60 -1.12
N ARG A 30 4.99 -0.20 -2.35
CA ARG A 30 5.44 1.07 -2.95
C ARG A 30 4.63 2.28 -2.50
N ILE A 31 3.47 2.06 -1.92
CA ILE A 31 2.58 3.11 -1.41
C ILE A 31 2.38 2.97 0.09
N PRO A 32 2.08 4.05 0.81
CA PRO A 32 1.82 4.02 2.25
C PRO A 32 0.45 3.40 2.55
N ASN A 33 0.34 2.09 2.37
CA ASN A 33 -0.91 1.33 2.40
C ASN A 33 -1.68 1.50 3.72
N LEU A 34 -0.97 1.63 4.84
CA LEU A 34 -1.59 1.82 6.15
C LEU A 34 -2.43 3.11 6.23
N LEU A 35 -1.96 4.21 5.63
CA LEU A 35 -2.69 5.47 5.55
C LEU A 35 -3.77 5.43 4.46
N VAL A 36 -3.46 4.90 3.28
CA VAL A 36 -4.39 4.91 2.14
C VAL A 36 -5.61 4.05 2.41
N ASN A 37 -5.41 2.80 2.82
CA ASN A 37 -6.50 1.85 3.03
C ASN A 37 -6.97 1.79 4.50
N GLY A 38 -6.26 2.43 5.41
CA GLY A 38 -6.56 2.33 6.82
C GLY A 38 -6.34 0.94 7.40
N ALA A 39 -6.69 0.77 8.65
CA ALA A 39 -6.64 -0.53 9.34
C ALA A 39 -7.64 -0.56 10.47
N THR A 40 -8.33 -1.67 10.65
CA THR A 40 -9.20 -1.93 11.80
C THR A 40 -8.90 -3.32 12.33
N GLY A 41 -8.61 -3.42 13.62
CA GLY A 41 -8.31 -4.70 14.24
C GLY A 41 -8.31 -4.64 15.75
N ILE A 42 -8.64 -5.79 16.36
CA ILE A 42 -8.66 -5.99 17.80
C ILE A 42 -7.70 -7.12 18.12
N ALA A 43 -6.73 -6.85 18.99
CA ALA A 43 -5.80 -7.82 19.51
C ALA A 43 -5.90 -7.85 21.05
N VAL A 44 -5.21 -8.80 21.68
CA VAL A 44 -5.15 -8.86 23.16
C VAL A 44 -4.36 -7.66 23.68
N GLY A 45 -5.01 -6.81 24.46
CA GLY A 45 -4.40 -5.65 25.08
C GLY A 45 -4.23 -4.41 24.18
N MET A 46 -4.60 -4.48 22.89
CA MET A 46 -4.54 -3.33 21.98
C MET A 46 -5.59 -3.41 20.87
N ALA A 47 -5.98 -2.25 20.35
CA ALA A 47 -6.83 -2.15 19.17
C ALA A 47 -6.34 -1.03 18.26
N THR A 48 -6.55 -1.16 16.97
CA THR A 48 -6.31 -0.10 15.99
C THR A 48 -7.57 0.22 15.22
N ASN A 49 -7.74 1.48 14.89
CA ASN A 49 -8.81 1.96 14.02
C ASN A 49 -8.32 3.19 13.26
N MET A 50 -7.70 2.95 12.13
CA MET A 50 -7.11 3.98 11.27
C MET A 50 -8.03 4.25 10.07
N PRO A 51 -8.39 5.51 9.81
CA PRO A 51 -9.20 5.87 8.66
C PRO A 51 -8.43 5.77 7.35
N THR A 52 -9.16 5.65 6.26
CA THR A 52 -8.63 5.73 4.90
C THR A 52 -8.30 7.17 4.50
N HIS A 53 -7.37 7.34 3.53
CA HIS A 53 -6.94 8.64 3.03
C HIS A 53 -6.81 8.64 1.51
N ASN A 54 -6.84 9.81 0.93
CA ASN A 54 -6.65 10.01 -0.50
C ASN A 54 -5.21 9.68 -0.90
N LEU A 55 -5.04 8.77 -1.87
CA LEU A 55 -3.73 8.30 -2.34
C LEU A 55 -2.83 9.46 -2.79
N ARG A 56 -3.37 10.40 -3.57
CA ARG A 56 -2.59 11.54 -4.10
C ARG A 56 -2.12 12.46 -2.98
N GLU A 57 -2.99 12.77 -2.04
CA GLU A 57 -2.68 13.60 -0.88
C GLU A 57 -1.56 12.99 -0.04
N VAL A 58 -1.67 11.70 0.27
CA VAL A 58 -0.66 10.98 1.07
C VAL A 58 0.68 10.88 0.33
N ILE A 59 0.68 10.61 -0.97
CA ILE A 59 1.92 10.59 -1.77
C ILE A 59 2.58 11.97 -1.80
N ASN A 60 1.82 13.04 -2.00
CA ASN A 60 2.35 14.41 -1.97
C ASN A 60 2.97 14.75 -0.60
N ALA A 61 2.34 14.33 0.49
CA ALA A 61 2.90 14.49 1.83
C ALA A 61 4.19 13.68 2.02
N CYS A 62 4.28 12.46 1.50
CA CYS A 62 5.51 11.68 1.54
C CYS A 62 6.65 12.35 0.75
N VAL A 63 6.36 12.88 -0.44
CA VAL A 63 7.34 13.62 -1.26
C VAL A 63 7.81 14.87 -0.50
N ALA A 64 6.89 15.67 0.04
CA ALA A 64 7.24 16.84 0.81
C ALA A 64 8.11 16.50 2.05
N TYR A 65 7.82 15.39 2.73
CA TYR A 65 8.62 14.91 3.86
C TYR A 65 10.01 14.42 3.44
N ILE A 66 10.17 13.81 2.26
CA ILE A 66 11.48 13.43 1.73
C ILE A 66 12.33 14.68 1.46
N ASP A 67 11.73 15.72 0.88
CA ASP A 67 12.42 16.99 0.59
C ASP A 67 12.76 17.77 1.86
N ASN A 68 11.92 17.71 2.89
CA ASN A 68 12.13 18.36 4.19
C ASN A 68 11.65 17.49 5.36
N PRO A 69 12.54 16.70 5.99
CA PRO A 69 12.18 15.83 7.13
C PRO A 69 11.78 16.58 8.41
N GLU A 70 12.01 17.89 8.49
CA GLU A 70 11.65 18.71 9.64
C GLU A 70 10.19 19.18 9.64
N LEU A 71 9.42 18.86 8.59
CA LEU A 71 8.00 19.21 8.54
C LEU A 71 7.25 18.68 9.76
N THR A 72 6.44 19.56 10.33
CA THR A 72 5.54 19.24 11.45
C THR A 72 4.29 18.51 10.98
N THR A 73 3.49 18.00 11.90
CA THR A 73 2.17 17.44 11.56
C THR A 73 1.27 18.49 10.91
N GLU A 74 1.32 19.73 11.36
CA GLU A 74 0.52 20.83 10.82
C GLU A 74 0.92 21.16 9.37
N ASP A 75 2.21 21.19 9.05
CA ASP A 75 2.69 21.38 7.68
C ASP A 75 2.22 20.23 6.77
N LEU A 76 2.24 19.00 7.25
CA LEU A 76 1.79 17.83 6.49
C LEU A 76 0.26 17.83 6.28
N MET A 77 -0.51 18.49 7.14
CA MET A 77 -1.96 18.68 6.97
C MET A 77 -2.31 19.65 5.82
N GLU A 78 -1.35 20.40 5.29
CA GLU A 78 -1.57 21.16 4.05
C GLU A 78 -1.74 20.23 2.85
N TYR A 79 -1.11 19.06 2.88
CA TYR A 79 -1.21 18.01 1.85
C TYR A 79 -2.33 17.02 2.15
N VAL A 80 -2.38 16.48 3.38
CA VAL A 80 -3.40 15.52 3.84
C VAL A 80 -4.38 16.26 4.74
N LYS A 81 -5.42 16.82 4.15
CA LYS A 81 -6.35 17.72 4.87
C LYS A 81 -7.19 16.98 5.90
N ALA A 82 -7.70 15.80 5.54
CA ALA A 82 -8.56 14.98 6.38
C ALA A 82 -8.62 13.55 5.85
N PRO A 83 -9.14 12.59 6.63
CA PRO A 83 -9.48 11.27 6.12
C PRO A 83 -10.40 11.34 4.89
N ASP A 84 -10.23 10.42 3.96
CA ASP A 84 -11.04 10.28 2.75
C ASP A 84 -11.70 8.89 2.76
N PHE A 85 -13.00 8.87 3.05
CA PHE A 85 -13.74 7.63 3.18
C PHE A 85 -14.31 7.17 1.83
N PRO A 86 -14.27 5.86 1.51
CA PRO A 86 -14.72 5.34 0.22
C PRO A 86 -16.23 5.49 -0.01
N THR A 87 -17.02 5.72 1.03
CA THR A 87 -18.47 5.94 0.96
C THR A 87 -18.88 7.39 0.82
N GLY A 88 -17.90 8.31 0.73
CA GLY A 88 -18.15 9.75 0.62
C GLY A 88 -18.65 10.39 1.92
N GLY A 89 -19.55 11.37 1.80
CA GLY A 89 -20.04 12.17 2.90
C GLY A 89 -19.15 13.37 3.21
N TYR A 90 -19.44 14.05 4.30
CA TYR A 90 -18.71 15.22 4.77
C TYR A 90 -18.06 14.98 6.12
N ILE A 91 -16.86 15.50 6.32
CA ILE A 91 -16.28 15.65 7.65
C ILE A 91 -16.78 16.98 8.25
N TYR A 92 -17.35 16.90 9.44
CA TYR A 92 -17.95 18.04 10.12
C TYR A 92 -17.08 18.50 11.30
N GLY A 93 -16.35 19.59 11.07
CA GLY A 93 -15.40 20.16 12.02
C GLY A 93 -14.00 19.51 11.94
N MET A 94 -12.96 20.32 12.13
CA MET A 94 -11.57 19.93 11.96
C MET A 94 -10.84 19.58 13.27
N SER A 95 -11.44 19.88 14.41
CA SER A 95 -10.76 19.62 15.72
C SER A 95 -10.42 18.15 15.92
N GLY A 96 -11.38 17.26 15.67
CA GLY A 96 -11.16 15.83 15.82
C GLY A 96 -10.17 15.25 14.78
N VAL A 97 -10.04 15.85 13.60
CA VAL A 97 -9.02 15.50 12.59
C VAL A 97 -7.64 15.94 13.09
N ARG A 98 -7.52 17.16 13.58
CA ARG A 98 -6.27 17.70 14.13
C ARG A 98 -5.80 16.87 15.31
N ASP A 99 -6.66 16.58 16.28
CA ASP A 99 -6.35 15.70 17.41
C ASP A 99 -5.86 14.32 16.94
N ALA A 100 -6.55 13.72 15.97
CA ALA A 100 -6.17 12.43 15.40
C ALA A 100 -4.79 12.46 14.73
N TYR A 101 -4.47 13.50 13.99
CA TYR A 101 -3.21 13.63 13.27
C TYR A 101 -2.04 14.00 14.18
N GLU A 102 -2.26 14.79 15.20
CA GLU A 102 -1.22 15.17 16.15
C GLU A 102 -0.93 14.07 17.16
N THR A 103 -1.98 13.47 17.73
CA THR A 103 -1.84 12.54 18.85
C THR A 103 -2.01 11.06 18.46
N GLY A 104 -2.49 10.78 17.26
CA GLY A 104 -2.90 9.45 16.81
C GLY A 104 -4.26 9.01 17.37
N ARG A 105 -4.96 9.89 18.11
CA ARG A 105 -6.31 9.65 18.65
C ARG A 105 -7.19 10.85 18.44
N GLY A 106 -8.40 10.61 17.93
CA GLY A 106 -9.34 11.68 17.71
C GLY A 106 -10.72 11.17 17.33
N ARG A 107 -11.69 12.06 17.35
CA ARG A 107 -13.08 11.77 16.98
C ARG A 107 -13.45 12.56 15.74
N VAL A 108 -13.38 11.92 14.58
CA VAL A 108 -13.75 12.53 13.29
C VAL A 108 -15.24 12.39 13.09
N VAL A 109 -15.95 13.52 13.07
CA VAL A 109 -17.40 13.55 12.86
C VAL A 109 -17.69 13.51 11.37
N MET A 110 -18.49 12.53 10.95
CA MET A 110 -18.92 12.34 9.56
C MET A 110 -20.41 12.64 9.43
N ARG A 111 -20.80 13.30 8.34
CA ARG A 111 -22.19 13.54 7.96
C ARG A 111 -22.49 12.99 6.58
N ALA A 112 -23.72 12.50 6.44
CA ALA A 112 -24.29 12.16 5.14
C ALA A 112 -24.30 13.38 4.22
N LYS A 113 -24.17 13.15 2.92
CA LYS A 113 -24.41 14.16 1.90
C LYS A 113 -25.89 14.23 1.63
N THR A 114 -26.48 15.40 1.86
CA THR A 114 -27.92 15.60 1.80
C THR A 114 -28.24 16.86 1.03
N GLU A 115 -29.33 16.82 0.25
CA GLU A 115 -29.89 17.95 -0.46
C GLU A 115 -31.37 18.06 -0.12
N ILE A 116 -31.92 19.29 -0.10
CA ILE A 116 -33.36 19.55 0.08
C ILE A 116 -33.89 19.91 -1.28
N GLU A 117 -34.76 19.08 -1.82
CA GLU A 117 -35.53 19.36 -3.04
C GLU A 117 -36.91 19.90 -2.63
N THR A 118 -37.26 21.07 -3.13
CA THR A 118 -38.57 21.68 -2.92
C THR A 118 -39.43 21.39 -4.13
N ASP A 119 -40.52 20.65 -3.91
CA ASP A 119 -41.56 20.42 -4.91
C ASP A 119 -42.78 21.31 -4.60
N THR A 120 -43.67 21.42 -5.55
CA THR A 120 -44.90 22.26 -5.44
C THR A 120 -45.78 21.87 -4.25
N ASN A 121 -45.71 20.64 -3.77
CA ASN A 121 -46.55 20.09 -2.72
C ASN A 121 -45.86 19.87 -1.37
N HIS A 122 -44.58 19.55 -1.34
CA HIS A 122 -43.82 19.26 -0.12
C HIS A 122 -42.32 19.21 -0.40
N ASP A 123 -41.51 19.39 0.63
CA ASP A 123 -40.07 19.26 0.57
C ASP A 123 -39.66 17.81 0.71
N LYS A 124 -38.55 17.46 0.08
CA LYS A 124 -37.89 16.16 0.19
C LYS A 124 -36.46 16.35 0.63
N ILE A 125 -36.00 15.51 1.56
CA ILE A 125 -34.58 15.38 1.92
C ILE A 125 -34.02 14.20 1.17
N ILE A 126 -33.07 14.45 0.28
CA ILE A 126 -32.41 13.44 -0.53
C ILE A 126 -31.05 13.14 0.10
N VAL A 127 -30.76 11.87 0.37
CA VAL A 127 -29.47 11.41 0.91
C VAL A 127 -28.77 10.60 -0.17
N THR A 128 -27.64 11.09 -0.65
CA THR A 128 -26.85 10.44 -1.73
C THR A 128 -25.61 9.73 -1.24
N GLU A 129 -25.09 10.11 -0.07
CA GLU A 129 -23.94 9.45 0.56
C GLU A 129 -24.20 9.34 2.07
N ILE A 130 -23.83 8.21 2.66
CA ILE A 130 -23.95 7.99 4.11
C ILE A 130 -22.56 7.81 4.75
N PRO A 131 -22.42 8.09 6.06
CA PRO A 131 -21.14 7.94 6.74
C PRO A 131 -20.57 6.52 6.63
N TYR A 132 -19.25 6.45 6.60
CA TYR A 132 -18.53 5.18 6.53
C TYR A 132 -18.91 4.23 7.68
N GLY A 133 -19.14 2.97 7.35
CA GLY A 133 -19.52 1.93 8.29
C GLY A 133 -21.01 1.91 8.67
N VAL A 134 -21.83 2.80 8.14
CA VAL A 134 -23.28 2.81 8.36
C VAL A 134 -23.99 1.88 7.39
N ASN A 135 -24.83 0.99 7.92
CA ASN A 135 -25.69 0.14 7.10
C ASN A 135 -26.95 0.91 6.64
N LYS A 136 -27.13 1.05 5.33
CA LYS A 136 -28.25 1.76 4.73
C LYS A 136 -29.61 1.24 5.18
N ALA A 137 -29.81 -0.07 5.12
CA ALA A 137 -31.10 -0.69 5.44
C ALA A 137 -31.46 -0.49 6.92
N GLU A 138 -30.49 -0.65 7.82
CA GLU A 138 -30.71 -0.41 9.24
C GLU A 138 -30.97 1.07 9.54
N LEU A 139 -30.30 1.98 8.86
CA LEU A 139 -30.53 3.42 8.97
C LEU A 139 -31.96 3.79 8.57
N ILE A 140 -32.45 3.27 7.43
CA ILE A 140 -33.84 3.52 6.96
C ILE A 140 -34.85 2.97 7.95
N LYS A 141 -34.67 1.73 8.42
CA LYS A 141 -35.54 1.14 9.45
C LYS A 141 -35.56 1.94 10.73
N TYR A 142 -34.38 2.42 11.18
CA TYR A 142 -34.26 3.22 12.39
C TYR A 142 -35.00 4.56 12.26
N ILE A 143 -34.86 5.26 11.11
CA ILE A 143 -35.58 6.49 10.84
C ILE A 143 -37.10 6.24 10.84
N ALA A 144 -37.57 5.20 10.14
CA ALA A 144 -38.98 4.84 10.13
C ALA A 144 -39.52 4.50 11.53
N GLY A 145 -38.72 3.84 12.37
CA GLY A 145 -39.04 3.59 13.78
C GLY A 145 -39.23 4.87 14.59
N LEU A 146 -38.31 5.83 14.45
CA LEU A 146 -38.41 7.14 15.14
C LEU A 146 -39.65 7.93 14.73
N VAL A 147 -40.07 7.82 13.46
CA VAL A 147 -41.31 8.43 12.97
C VAL A 147 -42.52 7.74 13.60
N SER A 148 -42.57 6.41 13.60
CA SER A 148 -43.66 5.61 14.19
C SER A 148 -43.81 5.85 15.70
N GLU A 149 -42.69 5.99 16.42
CA GLU A 149 -42.64 6.30 17.84
C GLU A 149 -42.91 7.77 18.19
N LYS A 150 -43.16 8.62 17.16
CA LYS A 150 -43.38 10.07 17.27
C LYS A 150 -42.20 10.82 17.93
N LYS A 151 -40.98 10.28 17.83
CA LYS A 151 -39.75 10.94 18.32
C LYS A 151 -39.25 12.02 17.36
N ILE A 152 -39.54 11.83 16.06
CA ILE A 152 -39.31 12.83 15.01
C ILE A 152 -40.63 13.11 14.33
N ASP A 153 -41.09 14.37 14.45
CA ASP A 153 -42.24 14.89 13.69
C ASP A 153 -41.74 15.54 12.38
N GLY A 154 -42.65 15.64 11.42
CA GLY A 154 -42.42 16.35 10.17
C GLY A 154 -42.02 15.45 9.02
N ILE A 155 -41.89 14.14 9.23
CA ILE A 155 -41.61 13.13 8.18
C ILE A 155 -42.94 12.43 7.85
N SER A 156 -43.25 12.32 6.54
CA SER A 156 -44.41 11.57 6.06
C SER A 156 -44.05 10.18 5.57
N ASN A 157 -42.89 10.02 4.91
CA ASN A 157 -42.44 8.75 4.39
C ASN A 157 -40.91 8.68 4.27
N VAL A 158 -40.35 7.46 4.18
CA VAL A 158 -38.92 7.22 3.94
C VAL A 158 -38.81 6.08 2.94
N ASN A 159 -38.22 6.37 1.78
CA ASN A 159 -38.07 5.43 0.67
C ASN A 159 -36.61 5.22 0.32
N ASP A 160 -36.26 4.00 -0.08
CA ASP A 160 -34.99 3.69 -0.73
C ASP A 160 -35.22 3.66 -2.26
N GLU A 161 -34.74 4.70 -2.93
CA GLU A 161 -34.80 4.83 -4.39
C GLU A 161 -33.43 4.57 -5.05
N SER A 162 -32.51 3.92 -4.33
CA SER A 162 -31.18 3.60 -4.85
C SER A 162 -31.27 2.64 -6.04
N ASP A 163 -30.51 2.93 -7.09
CA ASP A 163 -30.46 2.16 -8.33
C ASP A 163 -29.01 2.01 -8.83
N LYS A 164 -28.86 1.64 -10.12
CA LYS A 164 -27.56 1.51 -10.80
C LYS A 164 -26.76 2.81 -10.88
N ASP A 165 -27.40 3.96 -10.79
CA ASP A 165 -26.78 5.30 -10.89
C ASP A 165 -26.26 5.78 -9.52
N GLY A 166 -26.67 5.13 -8.44
CA GLY A 166 -26.15 5.39 -7.10
C GLY A 166 -27.13 5.25 -5.95
N MET A 167 -26.67 5.63 -4.78
CA MET A 167 -27.47 5.66 -3.57
C MET A 167 -28.42 6.86 -3.59
N ARG A 168 -29.69 6.62 -3.29
CA ARG A 168 -30.71 7.65 -3.14
C ARG A 168 -31.75 7.24 -2.08
N ILE A 169 -31.66 7.84 -0.90
CA ILE A 169 -32.67 7.71 0.14
C ILE A 169 -33.51 8.98 0.11
N VAL A 170 -34.82 8.85 -0.02
CA VAL A 170 -35.77 9.97 -0.07
C VAL A 170 -36.58 10.00 1.21
N ILE A 171 -36.52 11.13 1.90
CA ILE A 171 -37.28 11.39 3.11
C ILE A 171 -38.28 12.50 2.79
N ASP A 172 -39.57 12.15 2.68
CA ASP A 172 -40.65 13.09 2.40
C ASP A 172 -41.01 13.87 3.66
N VAL A 173 -40.98 15.19 3.59
CA VAL A 173 -41.31 16.11 4.68
C VAL A 173 -42.77 16.53 4.60
N LYS A 174 -43.47 16.58 5.74
CA LYS A 174 -44.86 17.07 5.81
C LYS A 174 -44.95 18.56 5.40
N ARG A 175 -46.06 18.95 4.81
CA ARG A 175 -46.30 20.32 4.33
C ARG A 175 -46.15 21.41 5.38
N ASP A 176 -46.47 21.10 6.63
CA ASP A 176 -46.42 21.99 7.78
C ASP A 176 -45.08 21.97 8.53
N ALA A 177 -44.14 21.18 8.05
CA ALA A 177 -42.82 21.02 8.68
C ALA A 177 -41.72 21.71 7.83
N ASN A 178 -40.69 22.20 8.52
CA ASN A 178 -39.52 22.78 7.90
C ASN A 178 -38.46 21.70 7.68
N ALA A 179 -38.08 21.48 6.42
CA ALA A 179 -37.13 20.45 6.04
C ALA A 179 -35.77 20.60 6.72
N SER A 180 -35.26 21.82 6.87
CA SER A 180 -33.98 22.08 7.54
C SER A 180 -34.00 21.70 9.03
N VAL A 181 -35.14 21.94 9.70
CA VAL A 181 -35.32 21.57 11.12
C VAL A 181 -35.38 20.04 11.26
N VAL A 182 -36.12 19.37 10.36
CA VAL A 182 -36.19 17.90 10.30
C VAL A 182 -34.81 17.29 10.06
N LEU A 183 -34.05 17.83 9.08
CA LEU A 183 -32.71 17.38 8.77
C LEU A 183 -31.75 17.52 9.96
N ASN A 184 -31.81 18.64 10.68
CA ASN A 184 -31.02 18.86 11.87
C ASN A 184 -31.36 17.85 13.01
N LYS A 185 -32.65 17.50 13.15
CA LYS A 185 -33.07 16.44 14.09
C LYS A 185 -32.54 15.08 13.66
N LEU A 186 -32.59 14.76 12.37
CA LEU A 186 -32.04 13.52 11.81
C LEU A 186 -30.53 13.38 12.06
N PHE A 187 -29.74 14.44 11.83
CA PHE A 187 -28.32 14.46 12.17
C PHE A 187 -28.05 14.22 13.67
N LYS A 188 -28.89 14.73 14.52
CA LYS A 188 -28.74 14.62 15.98
C LYS A 188 -29.16 13.26 16.52
N MET A 189 -30.15 12.62 15.91
CA MET A 189 -30.82 11.43 16.44
C MET A 189 -30.53 10.13 15.69
N THR A 190 -29.86 10.21 14.53
CA THR A 190 -29.60 9.05 13.67
C THR A 190 -28.14 8.98 13.21
N GLN A 191 -27.79 7.87 12.57
CA GLN A 191 -26.45 7.66 11.98
C GLN A 191 -26.23 8.44 10.67
N LEU A 192 -27.12 9.35 10.26
CA LEU A 192 -26.82 10.35 9.22
C LEU A 192 -25.67 11.27 9.66
N GLN A 193 -25.44 11.39 10.96
CA GLN A 193 -24.20 11.92 11.51
C GLN A 193 -23.66 10.91 12.53
N THR A 194 -22.42 10.51 12.36
CA THR A 194 -21.74 9.62 13.31
C THR A 194 -20.28 10.04 13.45
N ALA A 195 -19.56 9.40 14.33
CA ALA A 195 -18.15 9.69 14.55
C ALA A 195 -17.30 8.45 14.33
N PHE A 196 -16.20 8.62 13.61
CA PHE A 196 -15.13 7.64 13.50
C PHE A 196 -14.11 7.91 14.62
N SER A 197 -13.98 6.96 15.52
CA SER A 197 -13.01 7.06 16.61
C SER A 197 -11.66 6.57 16.13
N VAL A 198 -10.78 7.51 15.81
CA VAL A 198 -9.41 7.21 15.37
C VAL A 198 -8.58 6.72 16.54
N ASN A 199 -7.87 5.62 16.34
CA ASN A 199 -6.85 5.07 17.23
C ASN A 199 -5.72 4.48 16.37
N SER A 200 -4.71 5.28 16.09
CA SER A 200 -3.63 4.95 15.14
C SER A 200 -2.53 4.13 15.80
N VAL A 201 -2.86 2.94 16.29
CA VAL A 201 -1.88 2.01 16.85
C VAL A 201 -1.28 1.17 15.73
N ALA A 202 0.04 1.18 15.62
CA ALA A 202 0.78 0.29 14.73
C ALA A 202 2.02 -0.28 15.42
N LEU A 203 2.55 -1.36 14.86
CA LEU A 203 3.80 -1.96 15.30
C LEU A 203 4.97 -1.26 14.62
N ILE A 204 5.90 -0.75 15.42
CA ILE A 204 7.11 -0.09 14.92
C ILE A 204 8.35 -0.90 15.30
N PRO A 205 9.43 -0.84 14.49
CA PRO A 205 10.71 -1.45 14.83
C PRO A 205 11.23 -0.96 16.18
N CYS A 206 11.81 -1.87 16.96
CA CYS A 206 12.35 -1.56 18.30
C CYS A 206 13.64 -2.32 18.56
N GLY A 207 14.77 -1.63 18.63
CA GLY A 207 16.07 -2.22 18.91
C GLY A 207 16.64 -3.03 17.73
N GLU A 208 17.53 -3.97 18.03
CA GLU A 208 18.14 -4.84 17.02
C GLU A 208 17.24 -6.03 16.68
N GLY A 209 17.27 -6.43 15.41
CA GLY A 209 16.49 -7.52 14.86
C GLY A 209 15.03 -7.13 14.58
N ASN A 210 14.20 -8.15 14.31
CA ASN A 210 12.78 -7.98 13.92
C ASN A 210 11.84 -7.74 15.11
N LYS A 211 12.33 -7.12 16.19
CA LYS A 211 11.49 -6.81 17.35
C LYS A 211 10.58 -5.62 17.05
N LEU A 212 9.30 -5.81 17.31
CA LEU A 212 8.27 -4.80 17.13
C LEU A 212 7.67 -4.40 18.47
N ARG A 213 7.27 -3.13 18.57
CA ARG A 213 6.49 -2.63 19.70
C ARG A 213 5.28 -1.84 19.22
N PRO A 214 4.14 -1.91 19.91
CA PRO A 214 3.00 -1.07 19.60
C PRO A 214 3.29 0.40 19.99
N LYS A 215 2.90 1.31 19.11
CA LYS A 215 2.94 2.76 19.35
C LYS A 215 1.72 3.41 18.73
N VAL A 216 1.18 4.41 19.41
CA VAL A 216 0.19 5.32 18.82
C VAL A 216 0.93 6.31 17.94
N LEU A 217 0.57 6.39 16.67
CA LEU A 217 1.28 7.16 15.66
C LEU A 217 0.52 8.44 15.30
N SER A 218 1.23 9.56 15.22
CA SER A 218 0.78 10.78 14.55
C SER A 218 0.79 10.60 13.03
N LEU A 219 0.19 11.53 12.28
CA LEU A 219 0.29 11.55 10.82
C LEU A 219 1.76 11.61 10.38
N ARG A 220 2.55 12.49 11.02
CA ARG A 220 3.99 12.61 10.76
C ARG A 220 4.73 11.31 11.03
N ASP A 221 4.44 10.63 12.14
CA ASP A 221 5.04 9.32 12.46
C ASP A 221 4.73 8.29 11.38
N CYS A 222 3.48 8.20 10.91
CA CYS A 222 3.09 7.26 9.86
C CYS A 222 3.88 7.49 8.57
N ILE A 223 4.01 8.74 8.14
CA ILE A 223 4.76 9.12 6.94
C ILE A 223 6.25 8.84 7.14
N LYS A 224 6.81 9.24 8.29
CA LYS A 224 8.22 9.00 8.64
C LYS A 224 8.60 7.53 8.54
N TYR A 225 7.89 6.65 9.26
CA TYR A 225 8.20 5.22 9.26
C TYR A 225 8.03 4.58 7.88
N PHE A 226 7.05 5.03 7.10
CA PHE A 226 6.90 4.56 5.73
C PHE A 226 8.08 4.99 4.85
N VAL A 227 8.50 6.25 4.91
CA VAL A 227 9.63 6.77 4.11
C VAL A 227 10.94 6.08 4.52
N GLU A 228 11.20 5.91 5.82
CA GLU A 228 12.36 5.17 6.32
C GLU A 228 12.37 3.72 5.81
N HIS A 229 11.25 3.03 5.88
CA HIS A 229 11.09 1.68 5.33
C HIS A 229 11.33 1.64 3.82
N ARG A 230 10.78 2.59 3.06
CA ARG A 230 11.01 2.68 1.61
C ARG A 230 12.46 2.94 1.26
N HIS A 231 13.14 3.79 2.02
CA HIS A 231 14.58 4.04 1.84
C HIS A 231 15.37 2.74 2.00
N GLU A 232 15.11 1.96 3.04
CA GLU A 232 15.76 0.66 3.26
C GLU A 232 15.45 -0.34 2.12
N VAL A 233 14.18 -0.46 1.72
CA VAL A 233 13.76 -1.31 0.61
C VAL A 233 14.49 -0.96 -0.70
N VAL A 234 14.65 0.33 -1.01
CA VAL A 234 15.36 0.78 -2.22
C VAL A 234 16.84 0.42 -2.15
N ILE A 235 17.49 0.65 -1.00
CA ILE A 235 18.90 0.27 -0.81
C ILE A 235 19.08 -1.24 -0.96
N ARG A 236 18.27 -2.05 -0.30
CA ARG A 236 18.37 -3.52 -0.34
C ARG A 236 18.10 -4.05 -1.75
N ARG A 237 17.09 -3.50 -2.44
CA ARG A 237 16.82 -3.82 -3.85
C ARG A 237 18.01 -3.52 -4.75
N THR A 238 18.59 -2.33 -4.62
CA THR A 238 19.72 -1.93 -5.46
C THR A 238 20.95 -2.80 -5.20
N LYS A 239 21.21 -3.16 -3.94
CA LYS A 239 22.28 -4.10 -3.59
C LYS A 239 22.05 -5.50 -4.19
N TYR A 240 20.79 -5.96 -4.18
CA TYR A 240 20.43 -7.24 -4.81
C TYR A 240 20.65 -7.21 -6.33
N ASP A 241 20.15 -6.16 -6.99
CA ASP A 241 20.27 -6.01 -8.43
C ASP A 241 21.73 -5.85 -8.85
N LEU A 242 22.54 -5.09 -8.07
CA LEU A 242 24.00 -4.97 -8.29
C LEU A 242 24.68 -6.33 -8.18
N ARG A 243 24.45 -7.08 -7.09
CA ARG A 243 25.03 -8.42 -6.92
C ARG A 243 24.67 -9.34 -8.08
N LYS A 244 23.42 -9.31 -8.55
CA LYS A 244 22.98 -10.11 -9.71
C LYS A 244 23.64 -9.68 -11.01
N ALA A 245 23.83 -8.40 -11.20
CA ALA A 245 24.57 -7.87 -12.35
C ALA A 245 26.05 -8.28 -12.30
N GLU A 246 26.73 -8.18 -11.15
CA GLU A 246 28.10 -8.63 -10.96
C GLU A 246 28.26 -10.14 -11.18
N GLU A 247 27.36 -10.96 -10.62
CA GLU A 247 27.34 -12.41 -10.87
C GLU A 247 27.20 -12.73 -12.37
N ARG A 248 26.35 -12.02 -13.08
CA ARG A 248 26.12 -12.21 -14.52
C ARG A 248 27.30 -11.72 -15.35
N ALA A 249 27.84 -10.54 -15.04
CA ALA A 249 29.03 -9.99 -15.70
C ALA A 249 30.23 -10.94 -15.56
N HIS A 250 30.45 -11.50 -14.38
CA HIS A 250 31.51 -12.45 -14.12
C HIS A 250 31.40 -13.71 -15.01
N ILE A 251 30.18 -14.24 -15.19
CA ILE A 251 29.96 -15.37 -16.11
C ILE A 251 30.22 -14.95 -17.56
N LEU A 252 29.73 -13.78 -17.97
CA LEU A 252 29.94 -13.28 -19.33
C LEU A 252 31.43 -13.07 -19.67
N GLU A 253 32.23 -12.55 -18.73
CA GLU A 253 33.69 -12.45 -18.90
C GLU A 253 34.32 -13.80 -19.23
N GLY A 254 33.92 -14.84 -18.49
CA GLY A 254 34.41 -16.22 -18.77
C GLY A 254 33.98 -16.74 -20.14
N LEU A 255 32.74 -16.48 -20.55
CA LEU A 255 32.21 -16.88 -21.85
C LEU A 255 32.87 -16.11 -23.00
N ILE A 256 33.20 -14.83 -22.84
CA ILE A 256 33.93 -14.02 -23.81
C ILE A 256 35.35 -14.58 -23.98
N ILE A 257 36.06 -14.82 -22.88
CA ILE A 257 37.40 -15.46 -22.93
C ILE A 257 37.36 -16.77 -23.68
N ALA A 258 36.34 -17.61 -23.41
CA ALA A 258 36.16 -18.87 -24.11
C ALA A 258 35.86 -18.72 -25.59
N SER A 259 35.04 -17.74 -25.95
CA SER A 259 34.66 -17.41 -27.33
C SER A 259 35.87 -16.96 -28.15
N ASP A 260 36.74 -16.12 -27.57
CA ASP A 260 37.92 -15.60 -28.20
C ASP A 260 39.03 -16.68 -28.39
N ASN A 261 38.97 -17.77 -27.58
CA ASN A 261 39.93 -18.84 -27.58
C ASN A 261 39.27 -20.21 -27.84
N ILE A 262 38.27 -20.26 -28.70
CA ILE A 262 37.36 -21.41 -28.83
C ILE A 262 38.05 -22.71 -29.22
N ASP A 263 39.07 -22.67 -30.10
CA ASP A 263 39.82 -23.85 -30.55
C ASP A 263 40.57 -24.50 -29.40
N GLU A 264 41.17 -23.70 -28.52
CA GLU A 264 41.87 -24.18 -27.33
C GLU A 264 40.90 -24.73 -26.27
N VAL A 265 39.76 -24.05 -26.07
CA VAL A 265 38.68 -24.53 -25.19
C VAL A 265 38.20 -25.92 -25.64
N ILE A 266 37.90 -26.08 -26.93
CA ILE A 266 37.49 -27.39 -27.50
C ILE A 266 38.55 -28.42 -27.32
N ARG A 267 39.83 -28.09 -27.51
CA ARG A 267 40.94 -29.00 -27.32
C ARG A 267 41.02 -29.52 -25.86
N ILE A 268 40.90 -28.64 -24.89
CA ILE A 268 40.91 -28.98 -23.45
C ILE A 268 39.73 -29.90 -23.11
N ILE A 269 38.50 -29.51 -23.54
CA ILE A 269 37.29 -30.30 -23.28
C ILE A 269 37.39 -31.70 -23.92
N LYS A 270 37.90 -31.82 -25.13
CA LYS A 270 38.09 -33.12 -25.82
C LYS A 270 39.17 -33.99 -25.18
N ALA A 271 40.19 -33.40 -24.58
CA ALA A 271 41.27 -34.13 -23.92
C ALA A 271 40.85 -34.59 -22.50
N ALA A 272 39.84 -34.01 -21.90
CA ALA A 272 39.36 -34.36 -20.57
C ALA A 272 38.60 -35.69 -20.57
N HIS A 273 38.77 -36.50 -19.53
CA HIS A 273 38.05 -37.75 -19.36
C HIS A 273 36.71 -37.55 -18.63
N THR A 274 36.63 -36.53 -17.81
CA THR A 274 35.41 -36.18 -17.05
C THR A 274 35.08 -34.66 -17.17
N PRO A 275 33.84 -34.26 -16.95
CA PRO A 275 33.52 -32.82 -16.89
C PRO A 275 34.35 -32.08 -15.83
N ALA A 276 34.68 -32.72 -14.72
CA ALA A 276 35.50 -32.12 -13.68
C ALA A 276 36.93 -31.83 -14.15
N ASP A 277 37.52 -32.74 -14.94
CA ASP A 277 38.85 -32.54 -15.52
C ASP A 277 38.85 -31.40 -16.53
N ALA A 278 37.77 -31.26 -17.32
CA ALA A 278 37.59 -30.14 -18.26
C ALA A 278 37.52 -28.79 -17.52
N ILE A 279 36.73 -28.72 -16.44
CA ILE A 279 36.62 -27.52 -15.59
C ILE A 279 38.01 -27.16 -15.02
N ALA A 280 38.70 -28.11 -14.42
CA ALA A 280 40.04 -27.89 -13.86
C ALA A 280 41.05 -27.40 -14.91
N GLY A 281 41.05 -28.00 -16.11
CA GLY A 281 41.92 -27.57 -17.20
C GLY A 281 41.62 -26.17 -17.72
N LEU A 282 40.36 -25.79 -17.81
CA LEU A 282 39.94 -24.43 -18.18
C LEU A 282 40.31 -23.37 -17.12
N MET A 283 40.12 -23.72 -15.84
CA MET A 283 40.51 -22.86 -14.71
C MET A 283 42.02 -22.59 -14.71
N GLU A 284 42.82 -23.63 -14.88
CA GLU A 284 44.27 -23.51 -14.89
C GLU A 284 44.77 -22.71 -16.11
N ARG A 285 44.23 -22.99 -17.30
CA ARG A 285 44.72 -22.39 -18.55
C ARG A 285 44.35 -20.92 -18.72
N PHE A 286 43.13 -20.54 -18.32
CA PHE A 286 42.59 -19.19 -18.52
C PHE A 286 42.43 -18.40 -17.23
N SER A 287 42.88 -18.92 -16.10
CA SER A 287 42.73 -18.33 -14.76
C SER A 287 41.24 -17.98 -14.42
N LEU A 288 40.34 -18.88 -14.83
CA LEU A 288 38.91 -18.74 -14.61
C LEU A 288 38.50 -19.24 -13.23
N SER A 289 37.36 -18.67 -12.73
CA SER A 289 36.72 -19.24 -11.57
C SER A 289 35.98 -20.56 -11.91
N ASP A 290 35.65 -21.36 -10.88
CA ASP A 290 34.84 -22.57 -11.04
C ASP A 290 33.49 -22.28 -11.72
N VAL A 291 32.84 -21.19 -11.35
CA VAL A 291 31.56 -20.76 -11.93
C VAL A 291 31.69 -20.44 -13.42
N GLN A 292 32.72 -19.71 -13.81
CA GLN A 292 33.01 -19.39 -15.21
C GLN A 292 33.33 -20.67 -16.02
N ALA A 293 34.18 -21.54 -15.49
CA ALA A 293 34.56 -22.79 -16.16
C ALA A 293 33.37 -23.73 -16.34
N ARG A 294 32.49 -23.86 -15.34
CA ARG A 294 31.21 -24.60 -15.48
C ARG A 294 30.31 -24.03 -16.57
N ALA A 295 30.12 -22.71 -16.59
CA ALA A 295 29.31 -22.07 -17.61
C ALA A 295 29.85 -22.34 -19.04
N ILE A 296 31.19 -22.43 -19.21
CA ILE A 296 31.82 -22.77 -20.50
C ILE A 296 31.56 -24.24 -20.87
N VAL A 297 31.69 -25.18 -19.92
CA VAL A 297 31.42 -26.59 -20.19
C VAL A 297 29.95 -26.86 -20.52
N GLU A 298 29.04 -26.11 -19.92
CA GLU A 298 27.60 -26.20 -20.16
C GLU A 298 27.12 -25.42 -21.41
N MET A 299 28.04 -24.71 -22.07
CA MET A 299 27.72 -23.90 -23.24
C MET A 299 27.25 -24.76 -24.42
N ARG A 300 26.15 -24.32 -25.06
CA ARG A 300 25.60 -25.01 -26.23
C ARG A 300 26.39 -24.65 -27.49
N LEU A 301 26.59 -25.60 -28.41
CA LEU A 301 27.33 -25.39 -29.67
C LEU A 301 26.78 -24.18 -30.49
N ARG A 302 25.48 -23.91 -30.46
CA ARG A 302 24.91 -22.76 -31.15
C ARG A 302 25.45 -21.43 -30.65
N GLN A 303 25.94 -21.34 -29.44
CA GLN A 303 26.47 -20.10 -28.82
C GLN A 303 27.87 -19.75 -29.38
N LEU A 304 28.46 -20.63 -30.18
CA LEU A 304 29.74 -20.43 -30.83
C LEU A 304 29.63 -19.70 -32.20
N THR A 305 28.43 -19.32 -32.62
CA THR A 305 28.24 -18.57 -33.87
C THR A 305 28.64 -17.11 -33.70
N GLY A 306 29.16 -16.47 -34.72
CA GLY A 306 29.59 -15.07 -34.66
C GLY A 306 28.51 -14.10 -34.18
N LEU A 307 27.24 -14.31 -34.58
CA LEU A 307 26.11 -13.52 -34.09
C LEU A 307 25.92 -13.64 -32.57
N GLN A 308 26.13 -14.82 -31.99
CA GLN A 308 26.04 -15.03 -30.54
C GLN A 308 27.21 -14.42 -29.77
N GLN A 309 28.40 -14.39 -30.38
CA GLN A 309 29.57 -13.72 -29.82
C GLN A 309 29.35 -12.22 -29.69
N GLU A 310 28.83 -11.58 -30.73
CA GLU A 310 28.44 -10.16 -30.70
C GLU A 310 27.39 -9.88 -29.60
N GLN A 311 26.44 -10.79 -29.42
CA GLN A 311 25.42 -10.66 -28.36
C GLN A 311 26.02 -10.76 -26.95
N LEU A 312 27.02 -11.63 -26.72
CA LEU A 312 27.70 -11.74 -25.42
C LEU A 312 28.43 -10.43 -25.07
N HIS A 313 29.15 -9.85 -26.02
CA HIS A 313 29.81 -8.55 -25.83
C HIS A 313 28.80 -7.43 -25.58
N ALA A 314 27.73 -7.37 -26.35
CA ALA A 314 26.69 -6.35 -26.17
C ALA A 314 26.00 -6.45 -24.80
N GLU A 315 25.69 -7.67 -24.34
CA GLU A 315 25.10 -7.91 -23.01
C GLU A 315 26.07 -7.49 -21.89
N TYR A 316 27.36 -7.82 -22.02
CA TYR A 316 28.38 -7.41 -21.04
C TYR A 316 28.48 -5.87 -20.96
N ASP A 317 28.56 -5.21 -22.11
CA ASP A 317 28.66 -3.75 -22.17
C ASP A 317 27.40 -3.05 -21.62
N GLU A 318 26.23 -3.66 -21.74
CA GLU A 318 24.98 -3.16 -21.17
C GLU A 318 24.98 -3.28 -19.63
N ILE A 319 25.48 -4.40 -19.10
CA ILE A 319 25.56 -4.62 -17.64
C ILE A 319 26.59 -3.68 -17.00
N MET A 320 27.69 -3.36 -17.70
CA MET A 320 28.77 -2.51 -17.18
C MET A 320 28.44 -1.00 -17.22
N LYS A 321 27.35 -0.59 -17.87
CA LYS A 321 26.82 0.79 -17.85
C LYS A 321 25.94 1.05 -16.65
#